data_9a53eb16124e237ff215b4661e0a596d
#
_entry.id   9a53eb16124e237ff215b4661e0a596d
#
_cell.length_a   1.000
_cell.length_b   1.000
_cell.length_c   1.000
_cell.angle_alpha   90.00
_cell.angle_beta   90.00
_cell.angle_gamma   90.00
#
_symmetry.space_group_name_H-M   'P 1'
#
loop_
_entity.id
_entity.type
_entity.pdbx_description
1 polymer ?
#
loop_
_entity_poly.entity_id
_entity_poly.type
_entity_poly.pdbx_seq_one_letter_code
_entity_poly.pdbx_strand_id
1 'polypeptide(L)'
;MSANPGVSPVGIQTVTHPRQTSLSNTAVRTIPAKLGVTRRVTTPATVVRIGSCKVVDDMNGAVDFPLDQAELSFRAAGDALVRRTVLPSGVRILSEQVPGARSLTSGSWVAVGSRDEQPGHFGSTHFLEHLLFKGTPTRSALDIAISFDAVGGEHNAMTAKEYTCYYAKVQDRDLGMAIDVLTDMLTSSKLDSGEFETERGVILEELAMADDDPADVANERFFEAVLGKHPLGRPIGGSADDIRGATRTAVWEHYQANYRPQDLVVTVAGAVDHDELVAAVTRALERAGWDLSVSQTPVSRRGGASAEIHQGQALTIVKRPLEQANLLIGMPGLLATDDRRVTMSVLTSIFGGGMSSRLFQEVREKRGLAYSVYSFAPGYSDAGLFGMYAGCTPAKAGQVAELMLSELHRLADGGVTVDEMKRASGQLSGASALALEDSDTRMSRLGRSEITLGEFADLDEALRRLALVTATDVQQLAAELAGGAVSISAVGALEDDAFAAILPG
;
A
#
# COMPACT_ATOMS: atom_id res chain seq x y z
N MET A 1 19.51 -19.01 6.42
CA MET A 1 19.54 -17.61 6.84
C MET A 1 18.71 -16.85 5.80
N SER A 2 17.40 -16.86 5.93
CA SER A 2 16.50 -16.16 5.01
C SER A 2 16.02 -14.89 5.71
N ALA A 3 16.18 -13.77 5.02
CA ALA A 3 15.68 -12.47 5.45
C ALA A 3 14.16 -12.52 5.57
N ASN A 4 13.66 -11.95 6.65
CA ASN A 4 12.23 -11.74 6.89
C ASN A 4 11.74 -10.70 5.88
N PRO A 5 10.77 -10.98 5.01
CA PRO A 5 10.17 -9.93 4.18
C PRO A 5 9.41 -8.98 5.12
N GLY A 6 9.72 -7.69 5.03
CA GLY A 6 9.02 -6.64 5.77
C GLY A 6 7.51 -6.72 5.47
N VAL A 7 6.71 -6.70 6.54
CA VAL A 7 5.25 -6.68 6.45
C VAL A 7 4.82 -5.37 5.79
N SER A 8 4.54 -5.42 4.50
CA SER A 8 3.81 -4.35 3.82
C SER A 8 2.37 -4.32 4.31
N PRO A 9 1.73 -3.16 4.41
CA PRO A 9 0.31 -3.10 4.75
C PRO A 9 -0.49 -3.91 3.72
N VAL A 10 -1.34 -4.76 4.22
CA VAL A 10 -2.14 -5.76 3.53
C VAL A 10 -2.76 -5.22 2.23
N GLY A 11 -2.15 -5.57 1.13
CA GLY A 11 -2.70 -5.50 -0.21
C GLY A 11 -2.50 -6.88 -0.85
N ILE A 12 -3.50 -7.39 -1.53
CA ILE A 12 -3.36 -8.62 -2.32
C ILE A 12 -2.48 -8.23 -3.52
N GLN A 13 -1.31 -8.87 -3.65
CA GLN A 13 -0.47 -8.75 -4.85
C GLN A 13 -0.81 -9.92 -5.78
N THR A 14 -1.36 -9.61 -6.94
CA THR A 14 -1.48 -10.59 -8.02
C THR A 14 -0.11 -10.86 -8.62
N VAL A 15 0.48 -11.99 -8.28
CA VAL A 15 1.77 -12.42 -8.84
C VAL A 15 1.52 -13.23 -10.11
N THR A 16 1.65 -12.62 -11.26
CA THR A 16 1.81 -13.36 -12.52
C THR A 16 3.26 -13.82 -12.64
N HIS A 17 3.56 -15.06 -12.23
CA HIS A 17 4.86 -15.68 -12.45
C HIS A 17 4.96 -16.27 -13.86
N PRO A 18 5.89 -15.83 -14.72
CA PRO A 18 6.36 -16.64 -15.82
C PRO A 18 7.34 -17.71 -15.29
N ARG A 19 7.08 -18.97 -15.58
CA ARG A 19 8.03 -20.07 -15.33
C ARG A 19 9.35 -19.78 -16.03
N GLN A 20 10.44 -19.68 -15.29
CA GLN A 20 11.80 -19.67 -15.82
C GLN A 20 12.12 -21.01 -16.45
N THR A 21 12.18 -21.08 -17.77
CA THR A 21 12.89 -22.10 -18.50
C THR A 21 14.28 -21.56 -18.87
N SER A 22 15.30 -22.20 -18.35
CA SER A 22 16.69 -21.96 -18.69
C SER A 22 16.95 -22.23 -20.18
N LEU A 23 17.46 -21.23 -20.90
CA LEU A 23 18.04 -21.41 -22.22
C LEU A 23 19.49 -20.88 -22.24
N SER A 24 20.35 -21.77 -22.72
CA SER A 24 21.77 -21.66 -22.89
C SER A 24 22.20 -20.62 -23.95
N ASN A 25 23.36 -20.03 -23.70
CA ASN A 25 24.16 -19.17 -24.59
C ASN A 25 24.22 -19.63 -26.06
N THR A 26 23.96 -18.71 -26.99
CA THR A 26 24.60 -18.73 -28.31
C THR A 26 24.75 -17.32 -28.91
N ALA A 27 25.98 -17.04 -29.23
CA ALA A 27 26.64 -16.02 -30.05
C ALA A 27 25.88 -14.89 -30.75
N VAL A 28 26.35 -13.68 -30.46
CA VAL A 28 26.14 -12.41 -31.15
C VAL A 28 26.81 -12.42 -32.54
N ARG A 29 26.07 -12.03 -33.59
CA ARG A 29 26.62 -11.57 -34.85
C ARG A 29 26.15 -10.13 -35.12
N THR A 30 27.11 -9.25 -35.22
CA THR A 30 27.01 -7.84 -35.62
C THR A 30 26.67 -7.68 -37.10
N ILE A 31 25.76 -6.75 -37.45
CA ILE A 31 25.54 -6.21 -38.80
C ILE A 31 25.49 -4.66 -38.72
N PRO A 32 26.14 -3.92 -39.61
CA PRO A 32 26.36 -2.48 -39.46
C PRO A 32 25.23 -1.60 -39.98
N ALA A 33 25.11 -0.43 -39.32
CA ALA A 33 24.16 0.65 -39.62
C ALA A 33 24.43 1.34 -40.93
N LYS A 34 23.37 1.68 -41.68
CA LYS A 34 23.39 2.70 -42.74
C LYS A 34 22.54 3.90 -42.31
N LEU A 35 23.19 5.07 -42.30
CA LEU A 35 22.56 6.37 -42.12
C LEU A 35 21.58 6.70 -43.27
N GLY A 36 20.39 7.12 -42.90
CA GLY A 36 19.43 7.79 -43.79
C GLY A 36 18.93 9.08 -43.15
N VAL A 37 19.32 10.21 -43.76
CA VAL A 37 18.88 11.56 -43.36
C VAL A 37 17.46 11.82 -43.88
N THR A 38 16.51 12.17 -43.00
CA THR A 38 15.22 12.75 -43.43
C THR A 38 14.86 14.00 -42.61
N ARG A 39 14.38 14.98 -43.37
CA ARG A 39 14.08 16.37 -43.00
C ARG A 39 13.07 16.51 -41.86
N ARG A 40 13.37 17.43 -40.93
CA ARG A 40 12.42 18.00 -39.96
C ARG A 40 11.37 18.84 -40.63
N VAL A 41 10.11 18.56 -40.35
CA VAL A 41 9.00 19.52 -40.52
C VAL A 41 8.68 20.04 -39.12
N THR A 42 8.94 21.31 -38.87
CA THR A 42 8.64 21.99 -37.62
C THR A 42 7.27 22.65 -37.72
N THR A 43 6.30 22.19 -36.98
CA THR A 43 5.11 22.96 -36.58
C THR A 43 5.35 23.55 -35.20
N PRO A 44 5.03 24.84 -34.94
CA PRO A 44 5.28 25.43 -33.64
C PRO A 44 4.21 24.94 -32.64
N ALA A 45 4.65 24.18 -31.65
CA ALA A 45 3.85 23.94 -30.46
C ALA A 45 3.77 25.22 -29.62
N THR A 46 2.57 25.64 -29.29
CA THR A 46 2.32 26.76 -28.38
C THR A 46 2.78 26.31 -26.97
N VAL A 47 3.98 26.77 -26.59
CA VAL A 47 4.50 26.56 -25.23
C VAL A 47 3.72 27.50 -24.30
N VAL A 48 2.80 26.95 -23.53
CA VAL A 48 2.24 27.62 -22.37
C VAL A 48 3.37 27.75 -21.35
N ARG A 49 3.94 28.93 -21.18
CA ARG A 49 4.87 29.24 -20.09
C ARG A 49 4.10 29.20 -18.80
N ILE A 50 4.21 28.09 -18.07
CA ILE A 50 3.84 27.97 -16.67
C ILE A 50 4.85 28.84 -15.91
N GLY A 51 4.35 29.76 -15.05
CA GLY A 51 5.17 30.69 -14.27
C GLY A 51 6.24 29.94 -13.47
N SER A 52 7.43 30.53 -13.30
CA SER A 52 8.52 29.97 -12.53
C SER A 52 8.07 29.73 -11.09
N CYS A 53 7.80 28.49 -10.72
CA CYS A 53 7.60 28.09 -9.32
C CYS A 53 8.92 28.34 -8.55
N LYS A 54 8.86 29.08 -7.44
CA LYS A 54 10.03 29.26 -6.59
C LYS A 54 10.30 27.94 -5.87
N VAL A 55 11.46 27.34 -6.10
CA VAL A 55 11.94 26.21 -5.29
C VAL A 55 12.16 26.73 -3.89
N VAL A 56 11.56 26.08 -2.89
CA VAL A 56 11.89 26.32 -1.50
C VAL A 56 13.21 25.59 -1.24
N ASP A 57 14.28 26.36 -1.06
CA ASP A 57 15.61 25.80 -0.72
C ASP A 57 15.54 25.36 0.75
N ASP A 58 15.74 24.09 1.00
CA ASP A 58 15.78 23.36 2.27
C ASP A 58 14.43 23.23 3.01
N MET A 59 14.02 21.98 3.23
CA MET A 59 12.88 21.63 4.09
C MET A 59 13.22 21.91 5.56
N ASN A 60 12.46 22.80 6.21
CA ASN A 60 12.46 22.97 7.66
C ASN A 60 11.24 22.26 8.26
N GLY A 61 11.13 20.94 8.10
CA GLY A 61 9.98 20.16 8.53
C GLY A 61 9.26 19.47 7.38
N ALA A 62 8.09 18.90 7.65
CA ALA A 62 7.23 18.35 6.58
C ALA A 62 6.68 19.45 5.68
N VAL A 63 6.46 19.12 4.40
CA VAL A 63 5.82 20.02 3.44
C VAL A 63 4.37 19.62 3.27
N ASP A 64 3.46 20.55 3.55
CA ASP A 64 2.03 20.35 3.34
C ASP A 64 1.71 20.24 1.83
N PHE A 65 0.75 19.39 1.52
CA PHE A 65 0.21 19.19 0.16
C PHE A 65 -1.23 19.72 0.08
N PRO A 66 -1.48 21.04 0.17
CA PRO A 66 -2.83 21.60 0.11
C PRO A 66 -3.47 21.32 -1.25
N LEU A 67 -4.76 20.93 -1.26
CA LEU A 67 -5.47 20.52 -2.49
C LEU A 67 -5.77 21.67 -3.44
N ASP A 68 -5.78 22.89 -2.94
CA ASP A 68 -6.04 24.14 -3.68
C ASP A 68 -4.77 24.79 -4.24
N GLN A 69 -3.59 24.27 -3.91
CA GLN A 69 -2.32 24.76 -4.45
C GLN A 69 -1.93 23.99 -5.72
N ALA A 70 -1.88 24.67 -6.87
CA ALA A 70 -1.63 24.04 -8.14
C ALA A 70 -0.18 23.51 -8.31
N GLU A 71 0.80 24.25 -7.75
CA GLU A 71 2.23 23.93 -7.95
C GLU A 71 2.99 23.91 -6.63
N LEU A 72 3.81 22.88 -6.46
CA LEU A 72 4.79 22.79 -5.35
C LEU A 72 6.14 22.34 -5.91
N SER A 73 7.23 22.87 -5.33
CA SER A 73 8.59 22.45 -5.66
C SER A 73 9.51 22.67 -4.46
N PHE A 74 10.21 21.65 -4.01
CA PHE A 74 11.14 21.72 -2.89
C PHE A 74 12.22 20.64 -2.99
N ARG A 75 13.36 20.87 -2.31
CA ARG A 75 14.41 19.86 -2.17
C ARG A 75 14.18 19.03 -0.93
N ALA A 76 14.37 17.72 -1.07
CA ALA A 76 14.30 16.73 -0.01
C ALA A 76 15.70 16.15 0.27
N ALA A 77 15.83 15.37 1.33
CA ALA A 77 17.10 14.71 1.71
C ALA A 77 17.78 14.01 0.53
N GLY A 78 19.11 14.13 0.44
CA GLY A 78 19.92 13.57 -0.65
C GLY A 78 19.80 14.34 -1.98
N ASP A 79 19.52 15.64 -1.92
CA ASP A 79 19.35 16.53 -3.08
C ASP A 79 18.22 16.11 -4.05
N ALA A 80 17.32 15.25 -3.62
CA ALA A 80 16.16 14.88 -4.41
C ALA A 80 15.23 16.09 -4.62
N LEU A 81 14.78 16.32 -5.85
CA LEU A 81 13.84 17.39 -6.16
C LEU A 81 12.42 16.82 -6.21
N VAL A 82 11.58 17.24 -5.28
CA VAL A 82 10.15 16.89 -5.27
C VAL A 82 9.35 18.02 -5.92
N ARG A 83 8.51 17.65 -6.88
CA ARG A 83 7.59 18.58 -7.53
C ARG A 83 6.18 17.97 -7.58
N ARG A 84 5.19 18.84 -7.54
CA ARG A 84 3.77 18.50 -7.65
C ARG A 84 3.06 19.51 -8.51
N THR A 85 2.26 19.02 -9.45
CA THR A 85 1.34 19.81 -10.29
C THR A 85 -0.08 19.27 -10.11
N VAL A 86 -1.04 20.12 -9.86
CA VAL A 86 -2.48 19.81 -9.89
C VAL A 86 -3.10 20.46 -11.10
N LEU A 87 -3.62 19.64 -12.01
CA LEU A 87 -4.34 20.13 -13.20
C LEU A 87 -5.73 20.68 -12.81
N PRO A 88 -6.33 21.57 -13.61
CA PRO A 88 -7.69 22.07 -13.34
C PRO A 88 -8.70 20.94 -13.11
N SER A 89 -8.58 19.84 -13.83
CA SER A 89 -9.43 18.65 -13.72
C SER A 89 -9.30 17.89 -12.40
N GLY A 90 -8.39 18.29 -11.50
CA GLY A 90 -8.13 17.62 -10.24
C GLY A 90 -7.10 16.47 -10.32
N VAL A 91 -6.58 16.15 -11.51
CA VAL A 91 -5.44 15.21 -11.66
C VAL A 91 -4.22 15.78 -10.95
N ARG A 92 -3.56 14.96 -10.16
CA ARG A 92 -2.36 15.30 -9.40
C ARG A 92 -1.17 14.55 -9.97
N ILE A 93 -0.09 15.25 -10.25
CA ILE A 93 1.13 14.68 -10.85
C ILE A 93 2.30 15.04 -9.93
N LEU A 94 2.97 14.04 -9.37
CA LEU A 94 4.09 14.22 -8.45
C LEU A 94 5.34 13.53 -8.98
N SER A 95 6.47 14.14 -8.77
CA SER A 95 7.76 13.52 -9.07
C SER A 95 8.75 13.70 -7.92
N GLU A 96 9.59 12.69 -7.70
CA GLU A 96 10.79 12.77 -6.89
C GLU A 96 11.99 12.44 -7.77
N GLN A 97 12.66 13.46 -8.28
CA GLN A 97 13.88 13.29 -9.08
C GLN A 97 15.04 12.94 -8.16
N VAL A 98 15.59 11.74 -8.34
CA VAL A 98 16.72 11.23 -7.55
C VAL A 98 18.02 11.38 -8.34
N PRO A 99 19.01 12.14 -7.83
CA PRO A 99 20.28 12.33 -8.52
C PRO A 99 21.00 11.00 -8.79
N GLY A 100 21.46 10.81 -10.02
CA GLY A 100 22.23 9.64 -10.42
C GLY A 100 21.41 8.37 -10.70
N ALA A 101 20.10 8.36 -10.47
CA ALA A 101 19.24 7.25 -10.85
C ALA A 101 19.23 7.01 -12.38
N ARG A 102 19.05 5.75 -12.80
CA ARG A 102 18.97 5.32 -14.21
C ARG A 102 17.68 4.56 -14.51
N SER A 103 16.85 4.41 -13.52
CA SER A 103 15.52 3.81 -13.60
C SER A 103 14.54 4.68 -12.81
N LEU A 104 13.28 4.42 -13.00
CA LEU A 104 12.20 5.07 -12.28
C LEU A 104 11.07 4.08 -12.05
N THR A 105 10.25 4.38 -11.04
CA THR A 105 8.96 3.72 -10.84
C THR A 105 7.86 4.76 -11.00
N SER A 106 6.88 4.45 -11.85
CA SER A 106 5.66 5.23 -12.07
C SER A 106 4.48 4.51 -11.45
N GLY A 107 3.67 5.21 -10.64
CA GLY A 107 2.42 4.72 -10.09
C GLY A 107 1.25 5.61 -10.52
N SER A 108 0.18 4.98 -11.00
CA SER A 108 -1.11 5.61 -11.28
C SER A 108 -2.09 5.17 -10.20
N TRP A 109 -2.40 6.07 -9.28
CA TRP A 109 -3.21 5.82 -8.10
C TRP A 109 -4.62 6.34 -8.30
N VAL A 110 -5.60 5.55 -7.88
CA VAL A 110 -6.98 5.99 -7.77
C VAL A 110 -7.36 6.01 -6.29
N ALA A 111 -7.95 7.12 -5.82
CA ALA A 111 -8.33 7.29 -4.41
C ALA A 111 -9.62 6.49 -4.07
N VAL A 112 -9.69 5.24 -4.53
CA VAL A 112 -10.76 4.28 -4.28
C VAL A 112 -10.18 2.91 -3.94
N GLY A 113 -10.74 2.27 -2.92
CA GLY A 113 -10.39 0.93 -2.48
C GLY A 113 -11.62 0.14 -2.07
N SER A 114 -11.43 -1.06 -1.52
CA SER A 114 -12.53 -1.96 -1.16
C SER A 114 -13.52 -1.35 -0.15
N ARG A 115 -13.09 -0.40 0.67
CA ARG A 115 -13.98 0.29 1.62
C ARG A 115 -15.09 1.10 0.94
N ASP A 116 -14.87 1.55 -0.30
CA ASP A 116 -15.77 2.44 -1.04
C ASP A 116 -16.89 1.68 -1.77
N GLU A 117 -16.79 0.37 -1.80
CA GLU A 117 -17.77 -0.49 -2.45
C GLU A 117 -19.11 -0.46 -1.73
N GLN A 118 -20.19 -0.36 -2.51
CA GLN A 118 -21.55 -0.37 -2.02
C GLN A 118 -22.10 -1.80 -1.94
N PRO A 119 -23.14 -2.05 -1.16
CA PRO A 119 -23.84 -3.35 -1.18
C PRO A 119 -24.23 -3.77 -2.61
N GLY A 120 -23.88 -4.99 -2.98
CA GLY A 120 -24.03 -5.53 -4.35
C GLY A 120 -22.84 -5.28 -5.28
N HIS A 121 -21.81 -4.56 -4.81
CA HIS A 121 -20.58 -4.28 -5.56
C HIS A 121 -19.31 -4.77 -4.85
N PHE A 122 -19.42 -5.58 -3.78
CA PHE A 122 -18.27 -6.06 -3.03
C PHE A 122 -17.36 -6.93 -3.90
N GLY A 123 -16.07 -6.66 -3.84
CA GLY A 123 -15.04 -7.27 -4.69
C GLY A 123 -14.87 -6.59 -6.05
N SER A 124 -15.70 -5.58 -6.41
CA SER A 124 -15.59 -4.89 -7.70
C SER A 124 -14.27 -4.16 -7.91
N THR A 125 -13.66 -3.64 -6.85
CA THR A 125 -12.37 -2.94 -6.95
C THR A 125 -11.26 -3.91 -7.32
N HIS A 126 -11.21 -5.08 -6.69
CA HIS A 126 -10.25 -6.14 -7.00
C HIS A 126 -10.55 -6.76 -8.38
N PHE A 127 -11.81 -6.99 -8.72
CA PHE A 127 -12.20 -7.46 -10.04
C PHE A 127 -11.73 -6.50 -11.14
N LEU A 128 -11.87 -5.19 -10.89
CA LEU A 128 -11.43 -4.16 -11.82
C LEU A 128 -9.90 -4.13 -11.98
N GLU A 129 -9.14 -4.39 -10.89
CA GLU A 129 -7.69 -4.54 -10.98
C GLU A 129 -7.31 -5.55 -12.06
N HIS A 130 -7.88 -6.75 -12.04
CA HIS A 130 -7.65 -7.79 -13.04
C HIS A 130 -8.06 -7.35 -14.45
N LEU A 131 -9.24 -6.79 -14.59
CA LEU A 131 -9.82 -6.45 -15.89
C LEU A 131 -9.08 -5.35 -16.64
N LEU A 132 -8.40 -4.43 -15.93
CA LEU A 132 -7.65 -3.37 -16.58
C LEU A 132 -6.44 -3.91 -17.38
N PHE A 133 -5.91 -5.07 -17.03
CA PHE A 133 -4.85 -5.76 -17.79
C PHE A 133 -5.37 -6.55 -19.02
N LYS A 134 -6.70 -6.68 -19.21
CA LYS A 134 -7.30 -7.53 -20.24
C LYS A 134 -7.60 -6.82 -21.55
N GLY A 135 -7.12 -5.61 -21.70
CA GLY A 135 -7.06 -4.90 -22.96
C GLY A 135 -7.96 -3.68 -23.07
N THR A 136 -7.54 -2.83 -24.00
CA THR A 136 -8.14 -1.55 -24.37
C THR A 136 -8.54 -1.59 -25.84
N PRO A 137 -9.17 -0.55 -26.40
CA PRO A 137 -9.39 -0.44 -27.83
C PRO A 137 -8.11 -0.47 -28.69
N THR A 138 -6.97 -0.10 -28.09
CA THR A 138 -5.68 0.06 -28.79
C THR A 138 -4.68 -1.06 -28.48
N ARG A 139 -4.88 -1.82 -27.42
CA ARG A 139 -3.95 -2.89 -26.96
C ARG A 139 -4.72 -4.12 -26.51
N SER A 140 -4.28 -5.30 -26.91
CA SER A 140 -4.67 -6.56 -26.27
C SER A 140 -3.93 -6.74 -24.94
N ALA A 141 -4.35 -7.73 -24.13
CA ALA A 141 -3.62 -8.12 -22.91
C ALA A 141 -2.15 -8.50 -23.22
N LEU A 142 -1.93 -9.21 -24.34
CA LEU A 142 -0.59 -9.56 -24.78
C LEU A 142 0.24 -8.33 -25.19
N ASP A 143 -0.36 -7.33 -25.86
CA ASP A 143 0.34 -6.11 -26.24
C ASP A 143 0.78 -5.29 -24.99
N ILE A 144 -0.05 -5.30 -23.93
CA ILE A 144 0.30 -4.68 -22.63
C ILE A 144 1.53 -5.38 -22.05
N ALA A 145 1.52 -6.70 -21.96
CA ALA A 145 2.66 -7.47 -21.44
C ALA A 145 3.93 -7.26 -22.29
N ILE A 146 3.83 -7.36 -23.62
CA ILE A 146 4.96 -7.15 -24.55
C ILE A 146 5.54 -5.73 -24.38
N SER A 147 4.73 -4.72 -24.11
CA SER A 147 5.22 -3.36 -23.94
C SER A 147 6.26 -3.23 -22.83
N PHE A 148 6.06 -3.94 -21.72
CA PHE A 148 7.00 -3.95 -20.60
C PHE A 148 8.12 -4.98 -20.77
N ASP A 149 7.82 -6.19 -21.24
CA ASP A 149 8.82 -7.23 -21.48
C ASP A 149 9.89 -6.77 -22.49
N ALA A 150 9.50 -6.03 -23.53
CA ALA A 150 10.41 -5.55 -24.57
C ALA A 150 11.49 -4.57 -24.06
N VAL A 151 11.23 -3.91 -22.92
CA VAL A 151 12.17 -2.97 -22.29
C VAL A 151 12.79 -3.52 -21.00
N GLY A 152 12.43 -4.77 -20.62
CA GLY A 152 12.85 -5.38 -19.36
C GLY A 152 12.26 -4.65 -18.15
N GLY A 153 11.06 -4.10 -18.31
CA GLY A 153 10.32 -3.40 -17.26
C GLY A 153 9.48 -4.37 -16.43
N GLU A 154 9.20 -3.98 -15.19
CA GLU A 154 8.27 -4.66 -14.29
C GLU A 154 6.98 -3.85 -14.22
N HIS A 155 5.83 -4.51 -14.18
CA HIS A 155 4.54 -3.85 -13.99
C HIS A 155 3.61 -4.74 -13.15
N ASN A 156 2.77 -4.08 -12.36
CA ASN A 156 1.78 -4.77 -11.54
C ASN A 156 0.71 -3.79 -11.05
N ALA A 157 -0.25 -4.29 -10.26
CA ALA A 157 -1.19 -3.45 -9.55
C ALA A 157 -1.36 -3.91 -8.10
N MET A 158 -2.03 -3.11 -7.31
CA MET A 158 -2.35 -3.38 -5.92
C MET A 158 -3.67 -2.72 -5.56
N THR A 159 -4.62 -3.53 -5.12
CA THR A 159 -5.86 -3.05 -4.49
C THR A 159 -5.69 -3.04 -2.97
N ALA A 160 -5.88 -1.86 -2.38
CA ALA A 160 -5.90 -1.70 -0.93
C ALA A 160 -7.32 -1.33 -0.45
N LYS A 161 -7.46 -1.13 0.86
CA LYS A 161 -8.77 -0.75 1.43
C LYS A 161 -9.19 0.68 1.05
N GLU A 162 -8.26 1.60 0.77
CA GLU A 162 -8.54 3.03 0.55
C GLU A 162 -8.04 3.58 -0.80
N TYR A 163 -7.28 2.81 -1.55
CA TYR A 163 -6.75 3.20 -2.85
C TYR A 163 -6.41 1.97 -3.69
N THR A 164 -6.30 2.18 -4.99
CA THR A 164 -5.78 1.20 -5.95
C THR A 164 -4.62 1.84 -6.69
N CYS A 165 -3.55 1.10 -6.95
CA CYS A 165 -2.36 1.58 -7.65
C CYS A 165 -1.98 0.62 -8.77
N TYR A 166 -1.80 1.16 -9.98
CA TYR A 166 -1.21 0.47 -11.14
C TYR A 166 0.18 1.06 -11.35
N TYR A 167 1.21 0.24 -11.36
CA TYR A 167 2.58 0.75 -11.39
C TYR A 167 3.48 0.01 -12.36
N ALA A 168 4.54 0.69 -12.76
CA ALA A 168 5.58 0.11 -13.60
C ALA A 168 6.96 0.66 -13.22
N LYS A 169 7.98 -0.22 -13.24
CA LYS A 169 9.39 0.10 -13.03
C LYS A 169 10.13 -0.10 -14.33
N VAL A 170 10.73 0.96 -14.85
CA VAL A 170 11.38 0.97 -16.15
C VAL A 170 12.67 1.79 -16.14
N GLN A 171 13.45 1.74 -17.23
CA GLN A 171 14.56 2.68 -17.44
C GLN A 171 14.03 4.09 -17.70
N ASP A 172 14.85 5.09 -17.44
CA ASP A 172 14.51 6.52 -17.62
C ASP A 172 13.95 6.85 -19.01
N ARG A 173 14.55 6.30 -20.05
CA ARG A 173 14.13 6.50 -21.47
C ARG A 173 12.75 5.94 -21.81
N ASP A 174 12.24 5.00 -20.99
CA ASP A 174 11.00 4.27 -21.25
C ASP A 174 9.79 4.85 -20.48
N LEU A 175 9.98 5.97 -19.75
CA LEU A 175 8.91 6.67 -19.00
C LEU A 175 7.68 6.96 -19.88
N GLY A 176 7.89 7.48 -21.09
CA GLY A 176 6.80 7.84 -21.99
C GLY A 176 5.92 6.64 -22.38
N MET A 177 6.53 5.47 -22.60
CA MET A 177 5.83 4.23 -22.87
C MET A 177 5.05 3.76 -21.64
N ALA A 178 5.68 3.75 -20.45
CA ALA A 178 5.03 3.32 -19.21
C ALA A 178 3.80 4.19 -18.90
N ILE A 179 3.91 5.52 -18.99
CA ILE A 179 2.79 6.44 -18.79
C ILE A 179 1.67 6.19 -19.82
N ASP A 180 2.02 5.96 -21.08
CA ASP A 180 1.05 5.73 -22.15
C ASP A 180 0.25 4.43 -21.91
N VAL A 181 0.94 3.34 -21.56
CA VAL A 181 0.30 2.04 -21.32
C VAL A 181 -0.55 2.07 -20.05
N LEU A 182 -0.02 2.55 -18.92
CA LEU A 182 -0.78 2.65 -17.67
C LEU A 182 -2.01 3.55 -17.79
N THR A 183 -1.87 4.69 -18.50
CA THR A 183 -3.00 5.59 -18.75
C THR A 183 -4.06 4.93 -19.63
N ASP A 184 -3.67 4.25 -20.70
CA ASP A 184 -4.61 3.55 -21.59
C ASP A 184 -5.38 2.45 -20.85
N MET A 185 -4.68 1.64 -20.04
CA MET A 185 -5.32 0.63 -19.16
C MET A 185 -6.34 1.27 -18.23
N LEU A 186 -5.95 2.35 -17.54
CA LEU A 186 -6.75 2.98 -16.48
C LEU A 186 -7.98 3.71 -17.03
N THR A 187 -7.88 4.30 -18.24
CA THR A 187 -8.92 5.17 -18.79
C THR A 187 -9.81 4.50 -19.83
N SER A 188 -9.31 3.43 -20.47
CA SER A 188 -9.90 2.91 -21.72
C SER A 188 -10.13 1.41 -21.70
N SER A 189 -10.10 0.76 -20.53
CA SER A 189 -10.35 -0.68 -20.43
C SER A 189 -11.73 -1.06 -20.96
N LYS A 190 -11.80 -2.13 -21.76
CA LYS A 190 -13.06 -2.62 -22.37
C LYS A 190 -13.98 -3.33 -21.39
N LEU A 191 -13.41 -3.91 -20.33
CA LEU A 191 -14.12 -4.86 -19.48
C LEU A 191 -14.89 -5.88 -20.34
N ASP A 192 -14.17 -6.54 -21.26
CA ASP A 192 -14.80 -7.50 -22.20
C ASP A 192 -15.55 -8.58 -21.44
N SER A 193 -16.68 -9.02 -22.01
CA SER A 193 -17.56 -9.99 -21.33
C SER A 193 -16.95 -11.39 -21.23
N GLY A 194 -16.11 -11.79 -22.20
CA GLY A 194 -15.39 -13.06 -22.16
C GLY A 194 -14.28 -13.05 -21.13
N GLU A 195 -13.49 -11.96 -21.11
CA GLU A 195 -12.45 -11.74 -20.10
C GLU A 195 -13.04 -11.62 -18.70
N PHE A 196 -14.21 -10.99 -18.55
CA PHE A 196 -14.92 -10.90 -17.27
C PHE A 196 -15.21 -12.27 -16.67
N GLU A 197 -15.72 -13.21 -17.45
CA GLU A 197 -16.00 -14.56 -16.96
C GLU A 197 -14.71 -15.37 -16.71
N THR A 198 -13.68 -15.15 -17.51
CA THR A 198 -12.35 -15.75 -17.31
C THR A 198 -11.75 -15.29 -15.99
N GLU A 199 -11.75 -13.95 -15.74
CA GLU A 199 -11.18 -13.37 -14.51
C GLU A 199 -12.02 -13.70 -13.26
N ARG A 200 -13.33 -13.85 -13.39
CA ARG A 200 -14.15 -14.41 -12.30
C ARG A 200 -13.59 -15.75 -11.82
N GLY A 201 -13.23 -16.63 -12.75
CA GLY A 201 -12.62 -17.94 -12.44
C GLY A 201 -11.28 -17.75 -11.71
N VAL A 202 -10.41 -16.86 -12.21
CA VAL A 202 -9.10 -16.58 -11.60
C VAL A 202 -9.25 -16.03 -10.18
N ILE A 203 -10.12 -15.03 -9.98
CA ILE A 203 -10.37 -14.44 -8.66
C ILE A 203 -10.92 -15.47 -7.67
N LEU A 204 -11.83 -16.35 -8.10
CA LEU A 204 -12.33 -17.43 -7.24
C LEU A 204 -11.23 -18.41 -6.83
N GLU A 205 -10.28 -18.73 -7.71
CA GLU A 205 -9.11 -19.54 -7.38
C GLU A 205 -8.18 -18.80 -6.40
N GLU A 206 -7.97 -17.50 -6.57
CA GLU A 206 -7.17 -16.69 -5.64
C GLU A 206 -7.81 -16.62 -4.24
N LEU A 207 -9.14 -16.43 -4.17
CA LEU A 207 -9.86 -16.46 -2.90
C LEU A 207 -9.79 -17.85 -2.24
N ALA A 208 -9.82 -18.92 -3.04
CA ALA A 208 -9.64 -20.27 -2.51
C ALA A 208 -8.20 -20.49 -1.98
N MET A 209 -7.18 -19.95 -2.67
CA MET A 209 -5.80 -20.00 -2.18
C MET A 209 -5.62 -19.21 -0.88
N ALA A 210 -6.23 -18.02 -0.76
CA ALA A 210 -6.22 -17.23 0.45
C ALA A 210 -6.98 -17.93 1.59
N ASP A 211 -8.11 -18.59 1.28
CA ASP A 211 -8.84 -19.40 2.27
C ASP A 211 -8.06 -20.63 2.72
N ASP A 212 -7.17 -21.18 1.91
CA ASP A 212 -6.28 -22.28 2.27
C ASP A 212 -5.12 -21.82 3.18
N ASP A 213 -4.78 -20.52 3.22
CA ASP A 213 -3.77 -19.97 4.12
C ASP A 213 -4.39 -19.58 5.48
N PRO A 214 -4.07 -20.28 6.57
CA PRO A 214 -4.64 -20.00 7.89
C PRO A 214 -4.26 -18.62 8.45
N ALA A 215 -3.13 -18.05 8.04
CA ALA A 215 -2.72 -16.73 8.49
C ALA A 215 -3.55 -15.62 7.79
N ASP A 216 -3.84 -15.79 6.50
CA ASP A 216 -4.71 -14.87 5.75
C ASP A 216 -6.13 -14.89 6.30
N VAL A 217 -6.70 -16.08 6.53
CA VAL A 217 -8.03 -16.22 7.14
C VAL A 217 -8.07 -15.58 8.54
N ALA A 218 -7.04 -15.82 9.37
CA ALA A 218 -6.98 -15.20 10.69
C ALA A 218 -6.93 -13.68 10.60
N ASN A 219 -6.18 -13.13 9.62
CA ASN A 219 -6.04 -11.69 9.41
C ASN A 219 -7.35 -11.04 8.92
N GLU A 220 -8.06 -11.64 7.97
CA GLU A 220 -9.36 -11.13 7.51
C GLU A 220 -10.39 -11.10 8.66
N ARG A 221 -10.51 -12.20 9.39
CA ARG A 221 -11.40 -12.28 10.55
C ARG A 221 -11.00 -11.33 11.68
N PHE A 222 -9.72 -11.02 11.81
CA PHE A 222 -9.23 -10.05 12.77
C PHE A 222 -9.68 -8.62 12.44
N PHE A 223 -9.60 -8.20 11.19
CA PHE A 223 -10.11 -6.88 10.77
C PHE A 223 -11.60 -6.77 11.04
N GLU A 224 -12.38 -7.79 10.70
CA GLU A 224 -13.82 -7.84 10.98
C GLU A 224 -14.10 -7.81 12.48
N ALA A 225 -13.35 -8.55 13.28
CA ALA A 225 -13.50 -8.61 14.74
C ALA A 225 -13.23 -7.26 15.42
N VAL A 226 -12.16 -6.55 15.01
CA VAL A 226 -11.80 -5.26 15.61
C VAL A 226 -12.70 -4.14 15.09
N LEU A 227 -12.96 -4.07 13.78
CA LEU A 227 -13.63 -2.93 13.14
C LEU A 227 -15.14 -3.13 12.95
N GLY A 228 -15.65 -4.35 13.20
CA GLY A 228 -17.06 -4.69 13.13
C GLY A 228 -17.68 -4.38 11.76
N LYS A 229 -18.73 -3.59 11.76
CA LYS A 229 -19.45 -3.20 10.53
C LYS A 229 -18.79 -2.05 9.75
N HIS A 230 -17.67 -1.53 10.24
CA HIS A 230 -16.95 -0.48 9.53
C HIS A 230 -16.47 -1.00 8.16
N PRO A 231 -16.54 -0.21 7.08
CA PRO A 231 -16.15 -0.68 5.74
C PRO A 231 -14.73 -1.24 5.66
N LEU A 232 -13.79 -0.75 6.45
CA LEU A 232 -12.42 -1.27 6.54
C LEU A 232 -12.33 -2.69 7.16
N GLY A 233 -13.38 -3.19 7.80
CA GLY A 233 -13.45 -4.56 8.32
C GLY A 233 -13.65 -5.61 7.22
N ARG A 234 -14.19 -5.21 6.04
CA ARG A 234 -14.49 -6.14 4.94
C ARG A 234 -13.23 -6.64 4.24
N PRO A 235 -13.22 -7.90 3.71
CA PRO A 235 -12.17 -8.39 2.83
C PRO A 235 -11.98 -7.49 1.60
N ILE A 236 -10.75 -7.40 1.10
CA ILE A 236 -10.46 -6.59 -0.10
C ILE A 236 -11.06 -7.25 -1.35
N GLY A 237 -10.92 -8.56 -1.49
CA GLY A 237 -11.41 -9.32 -2.63
C GLY A 237 -12.93 -9.61 -2.60
N GLY A 238 -13.63 -9.18 -1.55
CA GLY A 238 -15.00 -9.64 -1.29
C GLY A 238 -15.06 -11.10 -0.85
N SER A 239 -16.25 -11.68 -0.80
CA SER A 239 -16.45 -13.11 -0.57
C SER A 239 -16.58 -13.87 -1.90
N ALA A 240 -16.38 -15.20 -1.86
CA ALA A 240 -16.62 -16.04 -3.03
C ALA A 240 -18.06 -15.91 -3.58
N ASP A 241 -19.04 -15.67 -2.72
CA ASP A 241 -20.43 -15.47 -3.14
C ASP A 241 -20.65 -14.09 -3.78
N ASP A 242 -19.98 -13.04 -3.28
CA ASP A 242 -19.95 -11.73 -3.93
C ASP A 242 -19.39 -11.84 -5.36
N ILE A 243 -18.25 -12.54 -5.52
CA ILE A 243 -17.60 -12.73 -6.83
C ILE A 243 -18.44 -13.58 -7.77
N ARG A 244 -19.09 -14.67 -7.30
CA ARG A 244 -20.03 -15.45 -8.10
C ARG A 244 -21.24 -14.65 -8.55
N GLY A 245 -21.74 -13.76 -7.69
CA GLY A 245 -22.87 -12.88 -7.95
C GLY A 245 -22.54 -11.60 -8.70
N ALA A 246 -21.25 -11.23 -8.80
CA ALA A 246 -20.84 -10.00 -9.46
C ALA A 246 -21.30 -9.95 -10.92
N THR A 247 -21.76 -8.81 -11.37
CA THR A 247 -22.13 -8.58 -12.76
C THR A 247 -21.15 -7.62 -13.42
N ARG A 248 -20.90 -7.82 -14.72
CA ARG A 248 -20.09 -6.87 -15.49
C ARG A 248 -20.64 -5.44 -15.40
N THR A 249 -21.95 -5.28 -15.35
CA THR A 249 -22.62 -3.99 -15.20
C THR A 249 -22.26 -3.32 -13.86
N ALA A 250 -22.29 -4.05 -12.74
CA ALA A 250 -21.93 -3.51 -11.43
C ALA A 250 -20.45 -3.08 -11.39
N VAL A 251 -19.54 -3.89 -11.94
CA VAL A 251 -18.10 -3.54 -12.01
C VAL A 251 -17.90 -2.34 -12.95
N TRP A 252 -18.65 -2.26 -14.06
CA TRP A 252 -18.60 -1.12 -14.96
C TRP A 252 -19.09 0.18 -14.30
N GLU A 253 -20.18 0.11 -13.55
CA GLU A 253 -20.74 1.24 -12.78
C GLU A 253 -19.73 1.72 -11.73
N HIS A 254 -19.08 0.78 -11.02
CA HIS A 254 -18.01 1.09 -10.08
C HIS A 254 -16.82 1.77 -10.76
N TYR A 255 -16.39 1.29 -11.94
CA TYR A 255 -15.33 1.90 -12.75
C TYR A 255 -15.68 3.33 -13.14
N GLN A 256 -16.86 3.57 -13.71
CA GLN A 256 -17.30 4.89 -14.16
C GLN A 256 -17.46 5.89 -13.00
N ALA A 257 -17.89 5.42 -11.83
CA ALA A 257 -18.11 6.27 -10.67
C ALA A 257 -16.80 6.74 -10.01
N ASN A 258 -15.71 5.97 -10.13
CA ASN A 258 -14.52 6.14 -9.30
C ASN A 258 -13.23 6.42 -10.07
N TYR A 259 -13.16 6.15 -11.38
CA TYR A 259 -11.96 6.37 -12.20
C TYR A 259 -12.10 7.65 -13.03
N ARG A 260 -12.04 8.78 -12.35
CA ARG A 260 -12.27 10.12 -12.93
C ARG A 260 -11.01 10.98 -12.77
N PRO A 261 -10.88 12.10 -13.48
CA PRO A 261 -9.72 12.98 -13.36
C PRO A 261 -9.39 13.37 -11.92
N GLN A 262 -10.39 13.75 -11.12
CA GLN A 262 -10.19 14.18 -9.74
C GLN A 262 -9.77 13.06 -8.77
N ASP A 263 -9.96 11.80 -9.16
CA ASP A 263 -9.56 10.64 -8.35
C ASP A 263 -8.11 10.23 -8.62
N LEU A 264 -7.53 10.65 -9.77
CA LEU A 264 -6.24 10.20 -10.25
C LEU A 264 -5.07 10.97 -9.62
N VAL A 265 -4.09 10.21 -9.14
CA VAL A 265 -2.76 10.69 -8.75
C VAL A 265 -1.72 9.90 -9.53
N VAL A 266 -0.83 10.59 -10.24
CA VAL A 266 0.33 9.98 -10.90
C VAL A 266 1.58 10.36 -10.12
N THR A 267 2.35 9.36 -9.70
CA THR A 267 3.60 9.57 -8.98
C THR A 267 4.75 8.90 -9.70
N VAL A 268 5.89 9.56 -9.79
CA VAL A 268 7.11 8.98 -10.38
C VAL A 268 8.30 9.30 -9.48
N ALA A 269 9.10 8.29 -9.15
CA ALA A 269 10.34 8.47 -8.41
C ALA A 269 11.52 7.83 -9.15
N GLY A 270 12.67 8.49 -9.14
CA GLY A 270 13.88 8.04 -9.81
C GLY A 270 14.43 9.04 -10.80
N ALA A 271 14.84 8.57 -11.98
CA ALA A 271 15.37 9.39 -13.06
C ALA A 271 14.22 10.02 -13.88
N VAL A 272 13.64 11.10 -13.39
CA VAL A 272 12.45 11.75 -13.98
C VAL A 272 12.66 13.26 -14.10
N ASP A 273 12.25 13.84 -15.23
CA ASP A 273 12.00 15.27 -15.38
C ASP A 273 10.50 15.54 -15.19
N HIS A 274 10.18 16.47 -14.29
CA HIS A 274 8.78 16.75 -13.94
C HIS A 274 7.98 17.37 -15.10
N ASP A 275 8.56 18.27 -15.85
CA ASP A 275 7.84 18.96 -16.93
C ASP A 275 7.59 17.99 -18.10
N GLU A 276 8.53 17.07 -18.37
CA GLU A 276 8.35 15.97 -19.32
C GLU A 276 7.26 15.01 -18.85
N LEU A 277 7.22 14.66 -17.55
CA LEU A 277 6.19 13.83 -16.93
C LEU A 277 4.81 14.47 -17.07
N VAL A 278 4.64 15.74 -16.66
CA VAL A 278 3.38 16.48 -16.78
C VAL A 278 2.90 16.49 -18.24
N ALA A 279 3.79 16.78 -19.18
CA ALA A 279 3.45 16.77 -20.60
C ALA A 279 3.07 15.37 -21.11
N ALA A 280 3.72 14.30 -20.64
CA ALA A 280 3.40 12.93 -21.03
C ALA A 280 2.03 12.50 -20.50
N VAL A 281 1.76 12.73 -19.22
CA VAL A 281 0.47 12.41 -18.57
C VAL A 281 -0.67 13.19 -19.23
N THR A 282 -0.52 14.51 -19.42
CA THR A 282 -1.52 15.37 -20.07
C THR A 282 -1.87 14.83 -21.46
N ARG A 283 -0.86 14.59 -22.30
CA ARG A 283 -1.10 14.04 -23.65
C ARG A 283 -1.78 12.68 -23.64
N ALA A 284 -1.43 11.81 -22.69
CA ALA A 284 -2.03 10.47 -22.60
C ALA A 284 -3.51 10.54 -22.19
N LEU A 285 -3.84 11.38 -21.20
CA LEU A 285 -5.22 11.58 -20.73
C LEU A 285 -6.10 12.27 -21.79
N GLU A 286 -5.58 13.29 -22.50
CA GLU A 286 -6.28 13.96 -23.60
C GLU A 286 -6.58 12.98 -24.76
N ARG A 287 -5.62 12.11 -25.12
CA ARG A 287 -5.86 11.05 -26.12
C ARG A 287 -6.94 10.05 -25.68
N ALA A 288 -7.05 9.79 -24.40
CA ALA A 288 -8.11 8.97 -23.83
C ALA A 288 -9.48 9.68 -23.78
N GLY A 289 -9.54 10.96 -24.19
CA GLY A 289 -10.79 11.75 -24.25
C GLY A 289 -11.16 12.43 -22.94
N TRP A 290 -10.25 12.49 -21.96
CA TRP A 290 -10.52 13.23 -20.73
C TRP A 290 -10.39 14.75 -20.96
N ASP A 291 -11.42 15.50 -20.52
CA ASP A 291 -11.39 16.97 -20.51
C ASP A 291 -10.67 17.47 -19.26
N LEU A 292 -9.40 17.87 -19.45
CA LEU A 292 -8.57 18.36 -18.36
C LEU A 292 -8.78 19.85 -18.02
N SER A 293 -9.64 20.55 -18.76
CA SER A 293 -9.93 21.98 -18.57
C SER A 293 -11.07 22.22 -17.56
N VAL A 294 -11.91 21.23 -17.31
CA VAL A 294 -13.04 21.33 -16.37
C VAL A 294 -12.50 21.37 -14.94
N SER A 295 -12.81 22.44 -14.21
CA SER A 295 -12.37 22.59 -12.82
C SER A 295 -13.05 21.59 -11.90
N GLN A 296 -12.26 20.76 -11.23
CA GLN A 296 -12.70 19.77 -10.25
C GLN A 296 -11.81 19.82 -9.01
N THR A 297 -12.42 19.58 -7.85
CA THR A 297 -11.66 19.43 -6.61
C THR A 297 -11.07 18.02 -6.52
N PRO A 298 -9.75 17.88 -6.28
CA PRO A 298 -9.13 16.58 -6.10
C PRO A 298 -9.77 15.76 -4.97
N VAL A 299 -9.99 14.48 -5.20
CA VAL A 299 -10.46 13.53 -4.16
C VAL A 299 -9.27 13.06 -3.32
N SER A 300 -9.42 13.08 -2.01
CA SER A 300 -8.38 12.63 -1.06
C SER A 300 -8.98 11.86 0.11
N ARG A 301 -8.10 11.20 0.86
CA ARG A 301 -8.43 10.47 2.09
C ARG A 301 -7.88 11.17 3.33
N ARG A 302 -7.76 12.49 3.28
CA ARG A 302 -7.13 13.30 4.34
C ARG A 302 -8.17 13.79 5.36
N GLY A 303 -7.78 13.77 6.64
CA GLY A 303 -8.43 14.60 7.65
C GLY A 303 -9.90 14.29 7.92
N GLY A 304 -10.31 13.04 7.80
CA GLY A 304 -11.62 12.61 8.29
C GLY A 304 -11.72 12.73 9.80
N ALA A 305 -12.91 13.00 10.35
CA ALA A 305 -13.15 12.77 11.76
C ALA A 305 -12.96 11.27 12.05
N SER A 306 -12.40 10.93 13.22
CA SER A 306 -12.32 9.54 13.65
C SER A 306 -13.71 8.92 13.62
N ALA A 307 -13.84 7.76 12.95
CA ALA A 307 -15.06 7.00 12.98
C ALA A 307 -15.27 6.42 14.40
N GLU A 308 -16.52 6.33 14.83
CA GLU A 308 -16.86 5.54 16.01
C GLU A 308 -16.75 4.05 15.64
N ILE A 309 -15.76 3.39 16.21
CA ILE A 309 -15.53 1.96 15.97
C ILE A 309 -16.31 1.14 16.99
N HIS A 310 -17.24 0.35 16.52
CA HIS A 310 -17.93 -0.67 17.32
C HIS A 310 -17.27 -2.02 17.05
N GLN A 311 -16.70 -2.60 18.09
CA GLN A 311 -16.12 -3.94 18.04
C GLN A 311 -17.13 -4.94 17.42
N GLY A 312 -16.65 -5.76 16.48
CA GLY A 312 -17.48 -6.79 15.84
C GLY A 312 -17.68 -7.98 16.79
N GLN A 313 -16.60 -8.68 17.08
CA GLN A 313 -16.61 -9.82 18.00
C GLN A 313 -15.36 -9.81 18.88
N ALA A 314 -15.52 -10.13 20.17
CA ALA A 314 -14.38 -10.28 21.07
C ALA A 314 -13.56 -11.54 20.73
N LEU A 315 -14.21 -12.59 20.24
CA LEU A 315 -13.57 -13.86 19.88
C LEU A 315 -14.14 -14.43 18.59
N THR A 316 -13.24 -14.76 17.66
CA THR A 316 -13.56 -15.52 16.44
C THR A 316 -12.60 -16.70 16.34
N ILE A 317 -13.13 -17.94 16.34
CA ILE A 317 -12.35 -19.16 16.15
C ILE A 317 -12.80 -19.84 14.85
N VAL A 318 -11.88 -20.03 13.93
CA VAL A 318 -12.08 -20.85 12.72
C VAL A 318 -11.40 -22.21 12.96
N LYS A 319 -12.21 -23.25 13.19
CA LYS A 319 -11.70 -24.59 13.47
C LYS A 319 -11.21 -25.26 12.20
N ARG A 320 -9.92 -25.59 12.16
CA ARG A 320 -9.28 -26.36 11.10
C ARG A 320 -8.33 -27.39 11.71
N PRO A 321 -8.21 -28.60 11.16
CA PRO A 321 -7.34 -29.66 11.68
C PRO A 321 -5.88 -29.41 11.29
N LEU A 322 -5.28 -28.34 11.84
CA LEU A 322 -3.93 -27.88 11.55
C LEU A 322 -2.99 -28.13 12.72
N GLU A 323 -1.73 -28.43 12.42
CA GLU A 323 -0.65 -28.58 13.43
C GLU A 323 -0.26 -27.23 14.09
N GLN A 324 -0.50 -26.12 13.39
CA GLN A 324 -0.26 -24.76 13.89
C GLN A 324 -1.58 -24.01 14.04
N ALA A 325 -1.70 -23.24 15.11
CA ALA A 325 -2.72 -22.21 15.26
C ALA A 325 -2.14 -20.86 14.90
N ASN A 326 -2.87 -20.10 14.09
CA ASN A 326 -2.57 -18.71 13.74
C ASN A 326 -3.47 -17.82 14.60
N LEU A 327 -2.86 -16.96 15.40
CA LEU A 327 -3.51 -16.14 16.39
C LEU A 327 -3.26 -14.67 16.11
N LEU A 328 -4.32 -13.86 16.02
CA LEU A 328 -4.25 -12.41 16.03
C LEU A 328 -5.03 -11.87 17.23
N ILE A 329 -4.41 -10.92 17.91
CA ILE A 329 -5.01 -10.21 19.04
C ILE A 329 -4.82 -8.72 18.79
N GLY A 330 -5.84 -7.92 19.04
CA GLY A 330 -5.67 -6.47 18.92
C GLY A 330 -6.90 -5.68 19.29
N MET A 331 -6.80 -4.39 19.01
CA MET A 331 -7.77 -3.35 19.39
C MET A 331 -7.74 -2.21 18.38
N PRO A 332 -8.70 -1.27 18.44
CA PRO A 332 -8.60 -0.02 17.67
C PRO A 332 -7.28 0.71 17.95
N GLY A 333 -6.69 1.28 16.91
CA GLY A 333 -5.42 2.01 16.92
C GLY A 333 -5.55 3.43 16.40
N LEU A 334 -4.43 4.02 15.97
CA LEU A 334 -4.36 5.41 15.53
C LEU A 334 -4.77 5.58 14.06
N LEU A 335 -5.31 6.74 13.72
CA LEU A 335 -5.53 7.17 12.35
C LEU A 335 -4.20 7.36 11.62
N ALA A 336 -4.22 7.28 10.29
CA ALA A 336 -3.04 7.54 9.45
C ALA A 336 -2.48 8.97 9.64
N THR A 337 -3.35 9.94 9.97
CA THR A 337 -3.00 11.36 10.17
C THR A 337 -2.79 11.74 11.65
N ASP A 338 -2.87 10.79 12.59
CA ASP A 338 -2.61 11.07 14.01
C ASP A 338 -1.14 11.49 14.21
N ASP A 339 -0.91 12.56 14.96
CA ASP A 339 0.43 13.07 15.24
C ASP A 339 1.31 12.06 15.98
N ARG A 340 0.71 11.14 16.73
CA ARG A 340 1.39 10.07 17.48
C ARG A 340 1.75 8.85 16.62
N ARG A 341 1.54 8.87 15.29
CA ARG A 341 1.87 7.75 14.40
C ARG A 341 3.35 7.34 14.45
N VAL A 342 4.25 8.30 14.70
CA VAL A 342 5.68 8.00 14.88
C VAL A 342 5.91 7.30 16.23
N THR A 343 5.23 7.73 17.29
CA THR A 343 5.22 7.04 18.59
C THR A 343 4.69 5.60 18.44
N MET A 344 3.63 5.39 17.66
CA MET A 344 3.11 4.05 17.35
C MET A 344 4.16 3.18 16.63
N SER A 345 4.92 3.75 15.69
CA SER A 345 6.00 3.03 15.01
C SER A 345 7.10 2.60 16.00
N VAL A 346 7.48 3.48 16.94
CA VAL A 346 8.45 3.15 18.01
C VAL A 346 7.90 2.06 18.93
N LEU A 347 6.66 2.20 19.38
CA LEU A 347 5.98 1.18 20.19
C LEU A 347 5.97 -0.17 19.48
N THR A 348 5.53 -0.21 18.24
CA THR A 348 5.46 -1.44 17.44
C THR A 348 6.84 -2.07 17.27
N SER A 349 7.90 -1.25 17.03
CA SER A 349 9.28 -1.74 16.93
C SER A 349 9.78 -2.38 18.23
N ILE A 350 9.55 -1.73 19.38
CA ILE A 350 9.93 -2.25 20.69
C ILE A 350 9.15 -3.53 21.03
N PHE A 351 7.87 -3.52 20.73
CA PHE A 351 6.95 -4.56 21.18
C PHE A 351 7.07 -5.85 20.34
N GLY A 352 7.05 -5.73 18.99
CA GLY A 352 7.06 -6.90 18.10
C GLY A 352 7.77 -6.70 16.76
N GLY A 353 8.58 -5.64 16.59
CA GLY A 353 9.15 -5.27 15.29
C GLY A 353 10.42 -6.01 14.88
N GLY A 354 10.97 -6.91 15.68
CA GLY A 354 12.20 -7.65 15.33
C GLY A 354 12.66 -8.62 16.39
N MET A 355 13.82 -9.26 16.18
CA MET A 355 14.34 -10.30 17.08
C MET A 355 14.67 -9.80 18.49
N SER A 356 14.94 -8.52 18.67
CA SER A 356 15.19 -7.90 19.99
C SER A 356 13.94 -7.32 20.65
N SER A 357 12.76 -7.49 20.04
CA SER A 357 11.47 -7.01 20.58
C SER A 357 10.99 -7.85 21.74
N ARG A 358 10.09 -7.27 22.55
CA ARG A 358 9.56 -7.96 23.75
C ARG A 358 8.86 -9.26 23.40
N LEU A 359 7.95 -9.26 22.42
CA LEU A 359 7.24 -10.46 22.02
C LEU A 359 8.19 -11.55 21.53
N PHE A 360 9.16 -11.20 20.68
CA PHE A 360 10.10 -12.19 20.17
C PHE A 360 10.93 -12.82 21.31
N GLN A 361 11.44 -12.00 22.23
CA GLN A 361 12.23 -12.49 23.35
C GLN A 361 11.40 -13.31 24.34
N GLU A 362 10.19 -12.85 24.70
CA GLU A 362 9.39 -13.52 25.73
C GLU A 362 8.66 -14.75 25.21
N VAL A 363 8.13 -14.70 23.99
CA VAL A 363 7.31 -15.81 23.44
C VAL A 363 8.20 -16.85 22.76
N ARG A 364 9.16 -16.40 21.93
CA ARG A 364 9.99 -17.30 21.12
C ARG A 364 11.28 -17.71 21.82
N GLU A 365 12.16 -16.76 22.14
CA GLU A 365 13.53 -17.08 22.60
C GLU A 365 13.54 -17.73 24.00
N LYS A 366 12.82 -17.14 24.95
CA LYS A 366 12.85 -17.63 26.34
C LYS A 366 11.97 -18.86 26.59
N ARG A 367 10.86 -19.00 25.86
CA ARG A 367 9.85 -20.04 26.15
C ARG A 367 9.59 -21.01 24.99
N GLY A 368 10.04 -20.71 23.76
CA GLY A 368 9.84 -21.57 22.61
C GLY A 368 8.36 -21.85 22.31
N LEU A 369 7.47 -20.87 22.55
CA LEU A 369 6.03 -21.07 22.42
C LEU A 369 5.52 -20.84 20.98
N ALA A 370 6.18 -19.95 20.22
CA ALA A 370 5.83 -19.64 18.84
C ALA A 370 7.09 -19.51 18.00
N TYR A 371 7.02 -19.88 16.72
CA TYR A 371 8.10 -19.65 15.76
C TYR A 371 8.06 -18.24 15.19
N SER A 372 6.88 -17.76 14.85
CA SER A 372 6.65 -16.40 14.34
C SER A 372 5.81 -15.62 15.34
N VAL A 373 6.26 -14.42 15.68
CA VAL A 373 5.53 -13.47 16.54
C VAL A 373 5.95 -12.06 16.19
N TYR A 374 4.96 -11.18 15.99
CA TYR A 374 5.20 -9.77 15.65
C TYR A 374 4.01 -8.89 16.02
N SER A 375 4.18 -7.56 15.91
CA SER A 375 3.11 -6.58 16.04
C SER A 375 3.06 -5.65 14.81
N PHE A 376 1.88 -5.07 14.56
CA PHE A 376 1.62 -4.17 13.44
C PHE A 376 0.53 -3.17 13.80
N ALA A 377 0.51 -2.02 13.10
CA ALA A 377 -0.44 -0.96 13.40
C ALA A 377 -0.80 -0.17 12.12
N PRO A 378 -1.69 -0.70 11.25
CA PRO A 378 -2.15 0.06 10.09
C PRO A 378 -3.10 1.17 10.52
N GLY A 379 -2.83 2.38 10.02
CA GLY A 379 -3.73 3.53 10.13
C GLY A 379 -4.37 3.84 8.79
N TYR A 380 -5.65 4.18 8.82
CA TYR A 380 -6.48 4.58 7.69
C TYR A 380 -6.98 6.01 7.89
N SER A 381 -7.78 6.54 6.96
CA SER A 381 -8.23 7.93 6.99
C SER A 381 -9.11 8.29 8.19
N ASP A 382 -9.91 7.36 8.70
CA ASP A 382 -10.88 7.57 9.78
C ASP A 382 -10.88 6.48 10.86
N ALA A 383 -10.04 5.44 10.71
CA ALA A 383 -9.86 4.38 11.69
C ALA A 383 -8.43 3.86 11.66
N GLY A 384 -8.06 3.06 12.63
CA GLY A 384 -6.82 2.30 12.66
C GLY A 384 -6.95 1.12 13.60
N LEU A 385 -5.97 0.24 13.58
CA LEU A 385 -5.89 -0.86 14.53
C LEU A 385 -4.45 -1.10 14.99
N PHE A 386 -4.31 -1.71 16.14
CA PHE A 386 -3.07 -2.30 16.63
C PHE A 386 -3.27 -3.79 16.75
N GLY A 387 -2.38 -4.57 16.16
CA GLY A 387 -2.46 -6.02 16.13
C GLY A 387 -1.16 -6.70 16.55
N MET A 388 -1.30 -7.89 17.09
CA MET A 388 -0.25 -8.82 17.49
C MET A 388 -0.54 -10.17 16.85
N TYR A 389 0.44 -10.76 16.19
CA TYR A 389 0.33 -12.09 15.57
C TYR A 389 1.23 -13.09 16.29
N ALA A 390 0.78 -14.34 16.39
CA ALA A 390 1.62 -15.49 16.75
C ALA A 390 1.18 -16.77 16.03
N GLY A 391 2.18 -17.52 15.49
CA GLY A 391 2.00 -18.89 15.00
C GLY A 391 2.52 -19.88 16.05
N CYS A 392 1.65 -20.70 16.64
CA CYS A 392 2.00 -21.62 17.72
C CYS A 392 1.26 -22.95 17.61
N THR A 393 1.62 -23.95 18.44
CA THR A 393 0.82 -25.18 18.54
C THR A 393 -0.54 -24.89 19.18
N PRO A 394 -1.65 -25.50 18.73
CA PRO A 394 -2.99 -25.23 19.24
C PRO A 394 -3.11 -25.34 20.78
N ALA A 395 -2.48 -26.33 21.38
CA ALA A 395 -2.50 -26.54 22.83
C ALA A 395 -1.85 -25.39 23.65
N LYS A 396 -1.08 -24.51 23.00
CA LYS A 396 -0.40 -23.36 23.63
C LYS A 396 -1.05 -22.03 23.32
N ALA A 397 -2.08 -21.98 22.46
CA ALA A 397 -2.66 -20.75 21.96
C ALA A 397 -3.14 -19.81 23.09
N GLY A 398 -3.86 -20.33 24.08
CA GLY A 398 -4.30 -19.55 25.25
C GLY A 398 -3.11 -18.96 26.03
N GLN A 399 -2.09 -19.78 26.33
CA GLN A 399 -0.87 -19.32 27.00
C GLN A 399 -0.12 -18.23 26.23
N VAL A 400 -0.03 -18.37 24.92
CA VAL A 400 0.61 -17.37 24.05
C VAL A 400 -0.19 -16.07 24.08
N ALA A 401 -1.51 -16.15 23.98
CA ALA A 401 -2.40 -15.00 24.04
C ALA A 401 -2.29 -14.23 25.36
N GLU A 402 -2.34 -14.95 26.50
CA GLU A 402 -2.13 -14.35 27.83
C GLU A 402 -0.77 -13.66 27.92
N LEU A 403 0.29 -14.30 27.43
CA LEU A 403 1.63 -13.73 27.47
C LEU A 403 1.74 -12.45 26.62
N MET A 404 1.17 -12.45 25.41
CA MET A 404 1.20 -11.27 24.52
C MET A 404 0.48 -10.09 25.16
N LEU A 405 -0.70 -10.29 25.74
CA LEU A 405 -1.44 -9.25 26.44
C LEU A 405 -0.73 -8.79 27.72
N SER A 406 -0.17 -9.74 28.51
CA SER A 406 0.59 -9.38 29.70
C SER A 406 1.82 -8.55 29.40
N GLU A 407 2.48 -8.79 28.28
CA GLU A 407 3.61 -7.95 27.84
C GLU A 407 3.17 -6.53 27.43
N LEU A 408 1.98 -6.39 26.82
CA LEU A 408 1.42 -5.07 26.53
C LEU A 408 1.12 -4.30 27.83
N HIS A 409 0.49 -4.97 28.82
CA HIS A 409 0.26 -4.37 30.14
C HIS A 409 1.58 -4.03 30.86
N ARG A 410 2.61 -4.90 30.81
CA ARG A 410 3.92 -4.59 31.36
C ARG A 410 4.56 -3.35 30.71
N LEU A 411 4.37 -3.16 29.40
CA LEU A 411 4.85 -1.97 28.72
C LEU A 411 4.07 -0.73 29.18
N ALA A 412 2.77 -0.86 29.35
CA ALA A 412 1.89 0.21 29.86
C ALA A 412 2.27 0.62 31.29
N ASP A 413 2.48 -0.35 32.20
CA ASP A 413 2.75 -0.09 33.62
C ASP A 413 4.20 0.28 33.89
N GLY A 414 5.13 -0.45 33.29
CA GLY A 414 6.57 -0.34 33.57
C GLY A 414 7.34 0.57 32.61
N GLY A 415 6.72 0.98 31.52
CA GLY A 415 7.35 1.81 30.49
C GLY A 415 8.40 1.05 29.67
N VAL A 416 9.26 1.82 29.00
CA VAL A 416 10.34 1.34 28.13
C VAL A 416 11.69 1.77 28.66
N THR A 417 12.70 0.94 28.47
CA THR A 417 14.08 1.23 28.88
C THR A 417 14.79 2.12 27.84
N VAL A 418 15.85 2.78 28.26
CA VAL A 418 16.72 3.58 27.37
C VAL A 418 17.29 2.72 26.24
N ASP A 419 17.65 1.48 26.54
CA ASP A 419 18.19 0.56 25.52
C ASP A 419 17.15 0.10 24.51
N GLU A 420 15.89 -0.09 24.91
CA GLU A 420 14.80 -0.38 23.98
C GLU A 420 14.53 0.80 23.05
N MET A 421 14.45 2.01 23.60
CA MET A 421 14.32 3.25 22.79
C MET A 421 15.46 3.38 21.78
N LYS A 422 16.71 3.18 22.21
CA LYS A 422 17.88 3.27 21.34
C LYS A 422 17.85 2.22 20.22
N ARG A 423 17.47 0.97 20.53
CA ARG A 423 17.36 -0.09 19.52
C ARG A 423 16.25 0.20 18.51
N ALA A 424 15.08 0.61 18.97
CA ALA A 424 13.93 0.94 18.11
C ALA A 424 14.26 2.12 17.18
N SER A 425 14.86 3.19 17.72
CA SER A 425 15.30 4.34 16.93
C SER A 425 16.34 3.93 15.88
N GLY A 426 17.34 3.13 16.25
CA GLY A 426 18.34 2.60 15.31
C GLY A 426 17.74 1.70 14.23
N GLN A 427 16.80 0.82 14.59
CA GLN A 427 16.12 -0.05 13.64
C GLN A 427 15.26 0.73 12.66
N LEU A 428 14.42 1.65 13.14
CA LEU A 428 13.52 2.45 12.31
C LEU A 428 14.29 3.39 11.38
N SER A 429 15.32 4.07 11.88
CA SER A 429 16.16 4.96 11.05
C SER A 429 16.90 4.18 9.96
N GLY A 430 17.52 3.06 10.31
CA GLY A 430 18.23 2.21 9.34
C GLY A 430 17.28 1.63 8.30
N ALA A 431 16.13 1.10 8.72
CA ALA A 431 15.12 0.56 7.80
C ALA A 431 14.58 1.63 6.85
N SER A 432 14.33 2.85 7.34
CA SER A 432 13.86 3.97 6.51
C SER A 432 14.90 4.37 5.46
N ALA A 433 16.16 4.45 5.85
CA ALA A 433 17.25 4.79 4.91
C ALA A 433 17.41 3.71 3.84
N LEU A 434 17.46 2.43 4.23
CA LEU A 434 17.58 1.31 3.29
C LEU A 434 16.40 1.21 2.33
N ALA A 435 15.18 1.42 2.81
CA ALA A 435 13.99 1.37 1.98
C ALA A 435 13.95 2.47 0.90
N LEU A 436 14.53 3.65 1.18
CA LEU A 436 14.57 4.77 0.23
C LEU A 436 15.62 4.62 -0.88
N GLU A 437 16.44 3.56 -0.87
CA GLU A 437 17.26 3.21 -2.04
C GLU A 437 16.41 2.68 -3.20
N ASP A 438 15.21 2.19 -2.92
CA ASP A 438 14.29 1.65 -3.93
C ASP A 438 13.30 2.70 -4.44
N SER A 439 13.18 2.81 -5.77
CA SER A 439 12.27 3.76 -6.44
C SER A 439 10.79 3.43 -6.20
N ASP A 440 10.43 2.14 -5.96
CA ASP A 440 9.05 1.74 -5.66
C ASP A 440 8.61 2.29 -4.30
N THR A 441 9.49 2.21 -3.31
CA THR A 441 9.26 2.79 -1.98
C THR A 441 9.09 4.31 -2.04
N ARG A 442 9.93 5.01 -2.82
CA ARG A 442 9.84 6.46 -3.00
C ARG A 442 8.53 6.85 -3.71
N MET A 443 8.19 6.16 -4.80
CA MET A 443 6.96 6.36 -5.55
C MET A 443 5.72 6.14 -4.66
N SER A 444 5.72 5.06 -3.87
CA SER A 444 4.63 4.74 -2.95
C SER A 444 4.51 5.77 -1.82
N ARG A 445 5.64 6.30 -1.32
CA ARG A 445 5.64 7.39 -0.33
C ARG A 445 4.96 8.64 -0.88
N LEU A 446 5.26 9.05 -2.12
CA LEU A 446 4.60 10.19 -2.78
C LEU A 446 3.09 9.98 -2.87
N GLY A 447 2.65 8.81 -3.34
CA GLY A 447 1.23 8.49 -3.49
C GLY A 447 0.47 8.54 -2.15
N ARG A 448 1.02 7.92 -1.12
CA ARG A 448 0.44 7.94 0.24
C ARG A 448 0.44 9.34 0.85
N SER A 449 1.52 10.11 0.66
CA SER A 449 1.60 11.50 1.11
C SER A 449 0.49 12.34 0.47
N GLU A 450 0.24 12.17 -0.82
CA GLU A 450 -0.79 12.91 -1.55
C GLU A 450 -2.20 12.45 -1.20
N ILE A 451 -2.47 11.15 -1.14
CA ILE A 451 -3.82 10.63 -0.96
C ILE A 451 -4.25 10.68 0.50
N THR A 452 -3.39 10.20 1.41
CA THR A 452 -3.78 9.89 2.79
C THR A 452 -3.26 10.88 3.82
N LEU A 453 -1.99 11.29 3.73
CA LEU A 453 -1.35 12.08 4.79
C LEU A 453 -1.59 13.58 4.64
N GLY A 454 -1.58 14.11 3.43
CA GLY A 454 -1.66 15.53 3.17
C GLY A 454 -0.35 16.28 3.40
N GLU A 455 0.72 15.56 3.73
CA GLU A 455 2.06 16.12 3.95
C GLU A 455 3.13 15.17 3.41
N PHE A 456 4.27 15.72 3.04
CA PHE A 456 5.48 14.96 2.71
C PHE A 456 6.55 15.21 3.76
N ALA A 457 7.01 14.13 4.40
CA ALA A 457 8.20 14.12 5.25
C ALA A 457 9.30 13.36 4.53
N ASP A 458 10.45 14.00 4.34
CA ASP A 458 11.65 13.32 3.83
C ASP A 458 12.34 12.48 4.91
N LEU A 459 13.49 11.90 4.59
CA LEU A 459 14.22 11.08 5.55
C LEU A 459 14.66 11.89 6.78
N ASP A 460 15.17 13.10 6.59
CA ASP A 460 15.70 13.92 7.67
C ASP A 460 14.58 14.37 8.61
N GLU A 461 13.42 14.76 8.08
CA GLU A 461 12.25 15.08 8.88
C GLU A 461 11.70 13.85 9.59
N ALA A 462 11.65 12.69 8.93
CA ALA A 462 11.23 11.45 9.56
C ALA A 462 12.15 11.07 10.74
N LEU A 463 13.46 11.20 10.56
CA LEU A 463 14.44 10.96 11.63
C LEU A 463 14.36 11.99 12.75
N ARG A 464 14.10 13.27 12.42
CA ARG A 464 13.86 14.33 13.41
C ARG A 464 12.62 14.03 14.27
N ARG A 465 11.51 13.64 13.64
CA ARG A 465 10.28 13.24 14.37
C ARG A 465 10.52 12.02 15.25
N LEU A 466 11.27 11.03 14.73
CA LEU A 466 11.64 9.84 15.49
C LEU A 466 12.46 10.19 16.75
N ALA A 467 13.41 11.13 16.63
CA ALA A 467 14.23 11.57 17.75
C ALA A 467 13.47 12.32 18.84
N LEU A 468 12.29 12.87 18.54
CA LEU A 468 11.44 13.57 19.50
C LEU A 468 10.57 12.63 20.34
N VAL A 469 10.41 11.37 19.93
CA VAL A 469 9.59 10.39 20.68
C VAL A 469 10.27 10.04 22.01
N THR A 470 9.55 10.23 23.09
CA THR A 470 10.05 9.91 24.44
C THR A 470 9.55 8.56 24.94
N ALA A 471 10.24 8.01 25.94
CA ALA A 471 9.80 6.80 26.63
C ALA A 471 8.40 6.95 27.27
N THR A 472 8.07 8.15 27.75
CA THR A 472 6.77 8.50 28.31
C THR A 472 5.67 8.45 27.26
N ASP A 473 5.92 8.98 26.05
CA ASP A 473 4.93 8.95 24.96
C ASP A 473 4.60 7.51 24.57
N VAL A 474 5.61 6.64 24.48
CA VAL A 474 5.45 5.21 24.17
C VAL A 474 4.65 4.51 25.27
N GLN A 475 4.96 4.78 26.55
CA GLN A 475 4.25 4.21 27.67
C GLN A 475 2.78 4.64 27.73
N GLN A 476 2.50 5.92 27.51
CA GLN A 476 1.13 6.45 27.50
C GLN A 476 0.30 5.82 26.38
N LEU A 477 0.87 5.73 25.18
CA LEU A 477 0.19 5.08 24.05
C LEU A 477 -0.06 3.59 24.33
N ALA A 478 0.90 2.90 24.95
CA ALA A 478 0.71 1.49 25.35
C ALA A 478 -0.42 1.33 26.39
N ALA A 479 -0.55 2.29 27.33
CA ALA A 479 -1.62 2.27 28.31
C ALA A 479 -3.00 2.52 27.66
N GLU A 480 -3.09 3.41 26.68
CA GLU A 480 -4.32 3.61 25.89
C GLU A 480 -4.72 2.32 25.17
N LEU A 481 -3.77 1.68 24.50
CA LEU A 481 -4.02 0.42 23.77
C LEU A 481 -4.43 -0.70 24.75
N ALA A 482 -3.72 -0.87 25.86
CA ALA A 482 -4.01 -1.89 26.87
C ALA A 482 -5.39 -1.72 27.54
N GLY A 483 -5.92 -0.49 27.57
CA GLY A 483 -7.28 -0.18 28.02
C GLY A 483 -8.37 -0.37 26.96
N GLY A 484 -8.01 -0.66 25.72
CA GLY A 484 -8.94 -0.85 24.61
C GLY A 484 -9.69 -2.17 24.64
N ALA A 485 -10.79 -2.24 23.89
CA ALA A 485 -11.56 -3.48 23.72
C ALA A 485 -10.76 -4.49 22.87
N VAL A 486 -10.37 -5.61 23.48
CA VAL A 486 -9.57 -6.65 22.85
C VAL A 486 -10.44 -7.54 21.97
N SER A 487 -9.99 -7.78 20.73
CA SER A 487 -10.52 -8.81 19.83
C SER A 487 -9.46 -9.87 19.56
N ILE A 488 -9.90 -11.14 19.52
CA ILE A 488 -9.06 -12.30 19.19
C ILE A 488 -9.63 -12.97 17.94
N SER A 489 -8.77 -13.22 16.96
CA SER A 489 -9.05 -14.07 15.82
C SER A 489 -8.05 -15.22 15.81
N ALA A 490 -8.54 -16.46 15.72
CA ALA A 490 -7.69 -17.62 15.72
C ALA A 490 -8.15 -18.68 14.72
N VAL A 491 -7.19 -19.30 14.02
CA VAL A 491 -7.43 -20.39 13.04
C VAL A 491 -6.56 -21.58 13.43
N GLY A 492 -7.17 -22.74 13.63
CA GLY A 492 -6.45 -23.96 13.98
C GLY A 492 -7.32 -25.03 14.66
N ALA A 493 -6.70 -26.09 15.14
CA ALA A 493 -7.35 -27.15 15.93
C ALA A 493 -7.56 -26.68 17.37
N LEU A 494 -8.48 -25.73 17.58
CA LEU A 494 -8.74 -25.04 18.84
C LEU A 494 -10.10 -25.42 19.40
N GLU A 495 -10.18 -25.48 20.73
CA GLU A 495 -11.45 -25.63 21.46
C GLU A 495 -12.09 -24.25 21.69
N ASP A 496 -13.41 -24.22 21.90
CA ASP A 496 -14.17 -22.97 22.06
C ASP A 496 -13.75 -22.18 23.31
N ASP A 497 -13.21 -22.86 24.33
CA ASP A 497 -12.75 -22.30 25.60
C ASP A 497 -11.25 -21.96 25.61
N ALA A 498 -10.55 -22.10 24.49
CA ALA A 498 -9.10 -21.89 24.41
C ALA A 498 -8.63 -20.52 24.93
N PHE A 499 -9.50 -19.52 24.95
CA PHE A 499 -9.22 -18.15 25.39
C PHE A 499 -10.11 -17.69 26.58
N ALA A 500 -10.79 -18.61 27.28
CA ALA A 500 -11.72 -18.25 28.35
C ALA A 500 -11.05 -17.53 29.54
N ALA A 501 -9.75 -17.70 29.75
CA ALA A 501 -9.00 -16.97 30.77
C ALA A 501 -8.80 -15.48 30.44
N ILE A 502 -8.85 -15.12 29.13
CA ILE A 502 -8.62 -13.76 28.63
C ILE A 502 -9.94 -13.02 28.40
N LEU A 503 -10.90 -13.72 27.82
CA LEU A 503 -12.23 -13.21 27.51
C LEU A 503 -13.26 -14.02 28.31
N PRO A 504 -13.50 -13.66 29.59
CA PRO A 504 -14.57 -14.26 30.33
C PRO A 504 -15.90 -13.95 29.64
N GLY A 505 -16.66 -15.02 29.27
CA GLY A 505 -17.89 -14.95 28.48
C GLY A 505 -19.02 -14.17 29.16
#